data_37dc2e357beee23deedccc077c6cfbe6
#
_entry.id   37dc2e357beee23deedccc077c6cfbe6
#
_cell.length_a   1.000
_cell.length_b   1.000
_cell.length_c   1.000
_cell.angle_alpha   90.00
_cell.angle_beta   90.00
_cell.angle_gamma   90.00
#
_symmetry.space_group_name_H-M   'P 1'
#
loop_
_entity.id
_entity.type
_entity.pdbx_description
1 polymer ?
#
loop_
_entity_poly.entity_id
_entity_poly.type
_entity_poly.pdbx_seq_one_letter_code
_entity_poly.pdbx_strand_id
1 'polypeptide(L)'
;MKLNLKQFYAFCSQLKIETKEQGLQNLDHLLGTQTYVMDEIAKGLAEEKHFFVILKGRQLGVTTISLALDLYWHYVNAGLNGTLVTDTEENRDMFRGTLSAYMDGLPKEYKIPVLSHNRNSLALKNRSRIFYQVAGLRAKGTLGRGKGITYLHGTETSSWGDEEGLASLLASLAETNPKRLYVFESTARGFNMFHDMYVTAKRARTQHAIFCGWWRNELYSIPADNQIYKVYWDGKLTGEEKEWTRDIKKLYNIDINSRQMAWWRWKMMEGIKDESLMYQEFPPTEDYAFILSGSSFFSTSRCTDAYKIAKKIDADYYRYSMGVNFHDTDCLKSTERLATLKVWEEPVDTAYYVIGADPAYGSSDWADRFCIQVFRCYADGMEQVCEFATSEMNTYQFAWVIAHIAGAYKNSTLNLEVNGPGQAVINELRNLKRQAANMG
;
A
#
# COMPACT_ATOMS: atom_id res chain seq x y z
N MET A 1 -5.75 19.31 15.08
CA MET A 1 -4.51 20.13 15.31
C MET A 1 -3.95 20.50 13.94
N LYS A 2 -3.28 21.65 13.78
CA LYS A 2 -2.72 22.07 12.48
C LYS A 2 -1.19 22.04 12.52
N LEU A 3 -0.55 21.49 11.50
CA LEU A 3 0.88 21.65 11.25
C LEU A 3 1.10 23.06 10.67
N ASN A 4 1.88 23.89 11.38
CA ASN A 4 2.27 25.19 10.86
C ASN A 4 3.48 25.03 9.94
N LEU A 5 3.24 24.91 8.66
CA LEU A 5 4.28 24.68 7.65
C LEU A 5 5.33 25.78 7.63
N LYS A 6 4.94 27.06 7.82
CA LYS A 6 5.90 28.17 7.85
C LYS A 6 6.91 28.01 9.00
N GLN A 7 6.42 27.65 10.20
CA GLN A 7 7.30 27.41 11.34
C GLN A 7 8.13 26.14 11.16
N PHE A 8 7.54 25.08 10.60
CA PHE A 8 8.25 23.84 10.32
C PHE A 8 9.37 24.05 9.31
N TYR A 9 9.12 24.74 8.20
CA TYR A 9 10.17 25.02 7.21
C TYR A 9 11.26 25.95 7.73
N ALA A 10 10.90 26.95 8.56
CA ALA A 10 11.90 27.76 9.26
C ALA A 10 12.75 26.93 10.24
N PHE A 11 12.19 25.90 10.87
CA PHE A 11 12.96 24.94 11.66
C PHE A 11 13.86 24.08 10.78
N CYS A 12 13.34 23.52 9.67
CA CYS A 12 14.13 22.73 8.73
C CYS A 12 15.37 23.48 8.23
N SER A 13 15.24 24.77 7.90
CA SER A 13 16.36 25.57 7.40
C SER A 13 17.53 25.71 8.38
N GLN A 14 17.30 25.39 9.66
CA GLN A 14 18.35 25.38 10.69
C GLN A 14 19.03 24.01 10.86
N LEU A 15 18.45 22.94 10.27
CA LEU A 15 18.99 21.59 10.35
C LEU A 15 20.15 21.42 9.38
N LYS A 16 21.16 20.66 9.79
CA LYS A 16 22.25 20.25 8.90
C LYS A 16 22.03 18.82 8.44
N ILE A 17 22.16 18.62 7.14
CA ILE A 17 22.06 17.32 6.48
C ILE A 17 23.32 17.03 5.69
N GLU A 18 23.60 15.74 5.55
CA GLU A 18 24.63 15.26 4.67
C GLU A 18 23.97 14.69 3.41
N THR A 19 24.30 15.25 2.26
CA THR A 19 23.76 14.83 0.96
C THR A 19 24.85 14.20 0.10
N LYS A 20 24.45 13.30 -0.79
CA LYS A 20 25.39 12.63 -1.71
C LYS A 20 26.08 13.61 -2.66
N GLU A 21 25.35 14.64 -3.09
CA GLU A 21 25.78 15.53 -4.18
C GLU A 21 26.57 16.73 -3.67
N GLN A 22 26.31 17.19 -2.45
CA GLN A 22 26.86 18.45 -1.94
C GLN A 22 27.53 18.33 -0.57
N GLY A 23 27.55 17.12 0.02
CA GLY A 23 28.07 16.91 1.37
C GLY A 23 27.22 17.57 2.46
N LEU A 24 27.86 18.18 3.46
CA LEU A 24 27.18 18.80 4.59
C LEU A 24 26.58 20.16 4.19
N GLN A 25 25.27 20.32 4.34
CA GLN A 25 24.54 21.56 4.03
C GLN A 25 23.36 21.77 4.97
N ASN A 26 22.71 22.92 4.89
CA ASN A 26 21.46 23.15 5.58
C ASN A 26 20.28 22.52 4.79
N LEU A 27 19.21 22.13 5.51
CA LEU A 27 17.96 21.68 4.91
C LEU A 27 17.06 22.91 4.60
N ASP A 28 17.59 23.85 3.85
CA ASP A 28 16.92 25.11 3.48
C ASP A 28 16.31 25.07 2.08
N HIS A 29 16.79 24.20 1.20
CA HIS A 29 16.24 23.93 -0.11
C HIS A 29 15.52 22.57 -0.11
N LEU A 30 14.21 22.61 0.14
CA LEU A 30 13.39 21.40 0.13
C LEU A 30 13.07 20.98 -1.30
N LEU A 31 13.17 19.68 -1.58
CA LEU A 31 12.72 19.09 -2.83
C LEU A 31 11.20 19.21 -2.98
N GLY A 32 10.72 19.28 -4.22
CA GLY A 32 9.28 19.32 -4.51
C GLY A 32 8.51 18.14 -3.89
N THR A 33 9.13 16.98 -3.76
CA THR A 33 8.56 15.82 -3.06
C THR A 33 8.40 16.08 -1.56
N GLN A 34 9.38 16.71 -0.93
CA GLN A 34 9.35 16.99 0.52
C GLN A 34 8.27 18.00 0.88
N THR A 35 8.15 19.08 0.10
CA THR A 35 7.09 20.07 0.29
C THR A 35 5.72 19.46 0.06
N TYR A 36 5.55 18.67 -1.00
CA TYR A 36 4.29 17.98 -1.30
C TYR A 36 3.83 17.06 -0.15
N VAL A 37 4.73 16.23 0.39
CA VAL A 37 4.39 15.34 1.53
C VAL A 37 3.94 16.14 2.74
N MET A 38 4.64 17.24 3.05
CA MET A 38 4.27 18.08 4.21
C MET A 38 2.96 18.82 3.99
N ASP A 39 2.67 19.27 2.76
CA ASP A 39 1.40 19.88 2.40
C ASP A 39 0.24 18.89 2.55
N GLU A 40 0.41 17.64 2.08
CA GLU A 40 -0.61 16.59 2.23
C GLU A 40 -0.81 16.18 3.70
N ILE A 41 0.25 16.11 4.50
CA ILE A 41 0.13 15.87 5.95
C ILE A 41 -0.61 17.05 6.62
N ALA A 42 -0.25 18.28 6.30
CA ALA A 42 -0.91 19.46 6.88
C ALA A 42 -2.39 19.54 6.50
N LYS A 43 -2.73 19.22 5.26
CA LYS A 43 -4.11 19.12 4.76
C LYS A 43 -4.88 18.02 5.49
N GLY A 44 -4.33 16.81 5.58
CA GLY A 44 -4.96 15.70 6.30
C GLY A 44 -5.21 16.05 7.78
N LEU A 45 -4.24 16.65 8.47
CA LEU A 45 -4.42 17.10 9.85
C LEU A 45 -5.51 18.18 9.99
N ALA A 46 -5.69 19.06 8.99
CA ALA A 46 -6.79 20.02 8.97
C ALA A 46 -8.16 19.34 8.78
N GLU A 47 -8.19 18.18 8.15
CA GLU A 47 -9.37 17.31 7.98
C GLU A 47 -9.50 16.27 9.11
N GLU A 48 -8.78 16.42 10.23
CA GLU A 48 -8.76 15.52 11.39
C GLU A 48 -8.26 14.09 11.07
N LYS A 49 -7.55 13.91 9.96
CA LYS A 49 -6.84 12.68 9.66
C LYS A 49 -5.49 12.68 10.34
N HIS A 50 -5.16 11.63 11.05
CA HIS A 50 -3.93 11.52 11.83
C HIS A 50 -3.07 10.32 11.44
N PHE A 51 -3.51 9.53 10.47
CA PHE A 51 -2.84 8.33 9.99
C PHE A 51 -2.52 8.48 8.50
N PHE A 52 -1.23 8.46 8.18
CA PHE A 52 -0.71 8.71 6.82
C PHE A 52 0.09 7.50 6.34
N VAL A 53 -0.18 7.06 5.12
CA VAL A 53 0.58 6.00 4.44
C VAL A 53 1.18 6.56 3.17
N ILE A 54 2.50 6.62 3.09
CA ILE A 54 3.25 7.27 2.02
C ILE A 54 3.93 6.20 1.16
N LEU A 55 3.40 5.98 -0.03
CA LEU A 55 4.06 5.20 -1.07
C LEU A 55 4.99 6.12 -1.86
N LYS A 56 6.26 5.83 -1.85
CA LYS A 56 7.28 6.69 -2.48
C LYS A 56 8.17 5.93 -3.46
N GLY A 57 8.67 6.63 -4.47
CA GLY A 57 9.86 6.20 -5.20
C GLY A 57 11.13 6.33 -4.34
N ARG A 58 12.22 5.74 -4.82
CA ARG A 58 13.50 5.74 -4.12
C ARG A 58 14.15 7.12 -4.11
N GLN A 59 14.81 7.47 -3.00
CA GLN A 59 15.67 8.66 -2.84
C GLN A 59 14.95 9.99 -3.14
N LEU A 60 13.69 10.11 -2.77
CA LEU A 60 12.89 11.32 -2.92
C LEU A 60 12.98 12.28 -1.71
N GLY A 61 13.84 12.01 -0.74
CA GLY A 61 14.03 12.82 0.46
C GLY A 61 12.89 12.74 1.48
N VAL A 62 11.93 11.81 1.30
CA VAL A 62 10.77 11.66 2.19
C VAL A 62 11.20 11.29 3.60
N THR A 63 12.08 10.30 3.78
CA THR A 63 12.59 9.91 5.10
C THR A 63 13.33 11.07 5.79
N THR A 64 14.12 11.86 5.04
CA THR A 64 14.83 13.04 5.55
C THR A 64 13.88 14.06 6.18
N ILE A 65 12.81 14.42 5.45
CA ILE A 65 11.84 15.40 5.95
C ILE A 65 10.94 14.82 7.06
N SER A 66 10.68 13.51 7.04
CA SER A 66 9.94 12.82 8.10
C SER A 66 10.74 12.79 9.41
N LEU A 67 12.05 12.54 9.36
CA LEU A 67 12.94 12.64 10.54
C LEU A 67 13.00 14.08 11.10
N ALA A 68 12.95 15.09 10.24
CA ALA A 68 12.83 16.49 10.69
C ALA A 68 11.48 16.74 11.37
N LEU A 69 10.40 16.15 10.84
CA LEU A 69 9.07 16.21 11.45
C LEU A 69 9.03 15.46 12.79
N ASP A 70 9.69 14.29 12.91
CA ASP A 70 9.82 13.56 14.18
C ASP A 70 10.37 14.47 15.28
N LEU A 71 11.48 15.14 14.98
CA LEU A 71 12.14 16.03 15.94
C LEU A 71 11.29 17.26 16.26
N TYR A 72 10.78 17.95 15.22
CA TYR A 72 9.96 19.15 15.36
C TYR A 72 8.70 18.87 16.16
N TRP A 73 7.97 17.78 15.86
CA TRP A 73 6.69 17.46 16.50
C TRP A 73 6.85 17.20 17.99
N HIS A 74 7.92 16.51 18.39
CA HIS A 74 8.24 16.27 19.80
C HIS A 74 8.77 17.50 20.52
N TYR A 75 9.44 18.39 19.79
CA TYR A 75 9.93 19.65 20.34
C TYR A 75 8.79 20.61 20.67
N VAL A 76 7.88 20.82 19.74
CA VAL A 76 6.77 21.77 19.90
C VAL A 76 5.61 21.24 20.75
N ASN A 77 5.53 19.93 20.96
CA ASN A 77 4.47 19.27 21.72
C ASN A 77 5.06 18.53 22.92
N ALA A 78 4.70 18.96 24.11
CA ALA A 78 5.16 18.32 25.33
C ALA A 78 4.41 17.02 25.66
N GLY A 79 5.10 16.05 26.27
CA GLY A 79 4.51 14.83 26.82
C GLY A 79 4.12 13.78 25.78
N LEU A 80 4.71 13.80 24.58
CA LEU A 80 4.46 12.79 23.56
C LEU A 80 5.31 11.53 23.76
N ASN A 81 4.71 10.38 23.53
CA ASN A 81 5.40 9.11 23.41
C ASN A 81 5.47 8.74 21.91
N GLY A 82 6.61 9.04 21.31
CA GLY A 82 6.89 8.71 19.91
C GLY A 82 7.60 7.36 19.77
N THR A 83 7.45 6.76 18.60
CA THR A 83 8.18 5.57 18.20
C THR A 83 8.63 5.72 16.76
N LEU A 84 9.92 5.54 16.50
CA LEU A 84 10.49 5.37 15.19
C LEU A 84 10.76 3.86 14.98
N VAL A 85 10.13 3.26 14.00
CA VAL A 85 10.26 1.83 13.67
C VAL A 85 10.92 1.68 12.30
N THR A 86 11.98 0.88 12.24
CA THR A 86 12.74 0.60 11.02
C THR A 86 12.74 -0.90 10.72
N ASP A 87 13.17 -1.27 9.53
CA ASP A 87 13.33 -2.66 9.08
C ASP A 87 14.59 -3.34 9.62
N THR A 88 15.67 -2.57 9.84
CA THR A 88 16.97 -3.11 10.26
C THR A 88 17.60 -2.32 11.42
N GLU A 89 18.51 -2.97 12.16
CA GLU A 89 19.29 -2.29 13.20
C GLU A 89 20.23 -1.22 12.63
N GLU A 90 20.74 -1.45 11.44
CA GLU A 90 21.61 -0.50 10.73
C GLU A 90 20.83 0.80 10.41
N ASN A 91 19.62 0.68 9.85
CA ASN A 91 18.76 1.82 9.57
C ASN A 91 18.36 2.54 10.86
N ARG A 92 18.06 1.81 11.95
CA ARG A 92 17.78 2.42 13.26
C ARG A 92 18.96 3.28 13.72
N ASP A 93 20.18 2.74 13.69
CA ASP A 93 21.37 3.45 14.18
C ASP A 93 21.73 4.63 13.26
N MET A 94 21.52 4.51 11.95
CA MET A 94 21.66 5.60 10.97
C MET A 94 20.65 6.73 11.25
N PHE A 95 19.38 6.44 11.41
CA PHE A 95 18.35 7.48 11.66
C PHE A 95 18.51 8.13 13.04
N ARG A 96 18.91 7.37 14.05
CA ARG A 96 19.31 7.94 15.34
C ARG A 96 20.49 8.91 15.20
N GLY A 97 21.50 8.55 14.39
CA GLY A 97 22.64 9.42 14.05
C GLY A 97 22.18 10.70 13.33
N THR A 98 21.26 10.59 12.38
CA THR A 98 20.67 11.74 11.68
C THR A 98 19.97 12.70 12.65
N LEU A 99 19.16 12.16 13.56
CA LEU A 99 18.51 13.00 14.60
C LEU A 99 19.52 13.68 15.51
N SER A 100 20.65 13.00 15.85
CA SER A 100 21.75 13.65 16.59
C SER A 100 22.34 14.80 15.78
N ALA A 101 22.68 14.57 14.52
CA ALA A 101 23.26 15.60 13.64
C ALA A 101 22.32 16.81 13.48
N TYR A 102 21.02 16.58 13.38
CA TYR A 102 20.02 17.64 13.35
C TYR A 102 20.06 18.49 14.64
N MET A 103 20.08 17.86 15.81
CA MET A 103 20.12 18.57 17.10
C MET A 103 21.43 19.29 17.32
N ASP A 104 22.54 18.67 16.98
CA ASP A 104 23.88 19.23 17.16
C ASP A 104 24.13 20.44 16.23
N GLY A 105 23.55 20.40 15.03
CA GLY A 105 23.64 21.47 14.03
C GLY A 105 22.78 22.69 14.31
N LEU A 106 21.83 22.62 15.27
CA LEU A 106 20.94 23.72 15.59
C LEU A 106 21.69 24.91 16.24
N PRO A 107 21.41 26.16 15.81
CA PRO A 107 21.83 27.36 16.49
C PRO A 107 21.38 27.41 17.97
N LYS A 108 22.09 28.15 18.80
CA LYS A 108 21.80 28.23 20.26
C LYS A 108 20.35 28.59 20.56
N GLU A 109 19.76 29.47 19.76
CA GLU A 109 18.38 29.97 19.87
C GLU A 109 17.33 28.88 19.59
N TYR A 110 17.69 27.86 18.78
CA TYR A 110 16.83 26.75 18.41
C TYR A 110 17.17 25.44 19.13
N LYS A 111 18.09 25.51 20.10
CA LYS A 111 18.62 24.33 20.79
C LYS A 111 17.53 23.57 21.53
N ILE A 112 17.34 22.30 21.19
CA ILE A 112 16.36 21.41 21.80
C ILE A 112 16.94 20.89 23.13
N PRO A 113 16.25 21.14 24.29
CA PRO A 113 16.72 20.65 25.59
C PRO A 113 16.56 19.13 25.69
N VAL A 114 17.66 18.39 25.52
CA VAL A 114 17.73 16.92 25.63
C VAL A 114 17.93 16.53 27.11
N LEU A 115 17.18 15.52 27.56
CA LEU A 115 17.35 14.87 28.86
C LEU A 115 18.30 13.66 28.73
N SER A 116 18.08 12.83 27.75
CA SER A 116 18.94 11.70 27.40
C SER A 116 18.77 11.31 25.92
N HIS A 117 19.86 10.85 25.31
CA HIS A 117 19.85 10.24 23.98
C HIS A 117 20.78 9.03 23.98
N ASN A 118 20.21 7.86 23.72
CA ASN A 118 20.93 6.59 23.73
C ASN A 118 20.46 5.70 22.56
N ARG A 119 20.90 4.44 22.51
CA ARG A 119 20.56 3.50 21.44
C ARG A 119 19.05 3.22 21.34
N ASN A 120 18.32 3.32 22.45
CA ASN A 120 16.92 2.87 22.54
C ASN A 120 15.93 4.03 22.48
N SER A 121 16.35 5.25 22.85
CA SER A 121 15.44 6.39 22.91
C SER A 121 16.13 7.75 22.95
N LEU A 122 15.41 8.76 22.48
CA LEU A 122 15.65 10.19 22.71
C LEU A 122 14.59 10.69 23.70
N ALA A 123 15.01 11.31 24.79
CA ALA A 123 14.11 11.95 25.75
C ALA A 123 14.41 13.45 25.85
N LEU A 124 13.36 14.27 25.72
CA LEU A 124 13.44 15.74 25.80
C LEU A 124 13.02 16.24 27.17
N LYS A 125 13.50 17.41 27.59
CA LYS A 125 13.14 18.05 28.89
C LYS A 125 11.64 18.41 28.96
N ASN A 126 10.93 18.56 27.82
CA ASN A 126 9.48 18.78 27.77
C ASN A 126 8.66 17.51 28.02
N ARG A 127 9.30 16.40 28.47
CA ARG A 127 8.73 15.08 28.73
C ARG A 127 8.32 14.29 27.47
N SER A 128 8.62 14.78 26.27
CA SER A 128 8.44 13.99 25.04
C SER A 128 9.58 13.00 24.85
N ARG A 129 9.28 11.84 24.23
CA ARG A 129 10.25 10.77 23.97
C ARG A 129 10.03 10.21 22.59
N ILE A 130 11.12 9.75 21.96
CA ILE A 130 11.10 8.92 20.73
C ILE A 130 11.81 7.61 21.06
N PHE A 131 11.10 6.49 20.96
CA PHE A 131 11.68 5.16 21.09
C PHE A 131 12.14 4.67 19.72
N TYR A 132 13.29 4.04 19.67
CA TYR A 132 13.85 3.43 18.45
C TYR A 132 13.57 1.93 18.47
N GLN A 133 12.82 1.42 17.49
CA GLN A 133 12.46 0.01 17.40
C GLN A 133 12.82 -0.54 16.02
N VAL A 134 13.01 -1.85 15.94
CA VAL A 134 13.26 -2.58 14.71
C VAL A 134 12.15 -3.60 14.56
N ALA A 135 11.47 -3.61 13.41
CA ALA A 135 10.51 -4.62 13.03
C ALA A 135 11.22 -5.88 12.52
N GLY A 136 10.51 -7.01 12.47
CA GLY A 136 11.00 -8.26 11.91
C GLY A 136 10.91 -9.44 12.85
N LEU A 137 11.38 -10.60 12.39
CA LEU A 137 11.20 -11.92 13.04
C LEU A 137 11.66 -12.01 14.52
N ARG A 138 12.58 -11.15 14.95
CA ARG A 138 13.03 -11.09 16.36
C ARG A 138 12.08 -10.30 17.27
N ALA A 139 11.23 -9.44 16.69
CA ALA A 139 10.32 -8.57 17.42
C ALA A 139 8.88 -9.12 17.51
N LYS A 140 8.65 -10.37 17.04
CA LYS A 140 7.31 -10.98 16.90
C LYS A 140 6.32 -10.53 17.97
N GLY A 141 5.30 -9.75 17.56
CA GLY A 141 4.21 -9.31 18.41
C GLY A 141 4.60 -8.41 19.60
N THR A 142 5.81 -7.85 19.67
CA THR A 142 6.27 -7.02 20.80
C THR A 142 6.39 -5.52 20.48
N LEU A 143 6.26 -5.13 19.20
CA LEU A 143 6.33 -3.73 18.80
C LEU A 143 5.25 -2.90 19.52
N GLY A 144 5.63 -1.77 20.05
CA GLY A 144 4.72 -0.81 20.68
C GLY A 144 4.15 -1.21 22.04
N ARG A 145 4.29 -2.46 22.50
CA ARG A 145 3.69 -2.93 23.77
C ARG A 145 4.07 -2.06 24.96
N GLY A 146 3.05 -1.66 25.73
CA GLY A 146 3.21 -0.89 26.98
C GLY A 146 3.64 0.56 26.80
N LYS A 147 3.63 1.14 25.58
CA LYS A 147 4.16 2.49 25.33
C LYS A 147 3.12 3.59 25.20
N GLY A 148 1.84 3.25 24.90
CA GLY A 148 0.81 4.27 24.68
C GLY A 148 1.26 5.31 23.66
N ILE A 149 1.38 4.90 22.40
CA ILE A 149 2.04 5.65 21.32
C ILE A 149 1.15 6.80 20.86
N THR A 150 1.67 8.02 20.93
CA THR A 150 1.00 9.24 20.44
C THR A 150 1.60 9.76 19.15
N TYR A 151 2.80 9.31 18.80
CA TYR A 151 3.47 9.62 17.53
C TYR A 151 4.15 8.36 16.99
N LEU A 152 4.01 8.11 15.68
CA LEU A 152 4.66 6.98 15.05
C LEU A 152 5.25 7.41 13.71
N HIS A 153 6.50 7.01 13.47
CA HIS A 153 7.11 7.00 12.16
C HIS A 153 7.60 5.58 11.85
N GLY A 154 6.90 4.89 10.96
CA GLY A 154 7.29 3.60 10.41
C GLY A 154 7.96 3.79 9.05
N THR A 155 9.25 3.49 8.95
CA THR A 155 10.00 3.64 7.69
C THR A 155 10.37 2.28 7.09
N GLU A 156 10.43 2.22 5.76
CA GLU A 156 10.65 1.00 4.97
C GLU A 156 9.68 -0.15 5.36
N THR A 157 8.43 0.22 5.61
CA THR A 157 7.38 -0.67 6.16
C THR A 157 7.14 -1.90 5.29
N SER A 158 7.30 -1.81 3.97
CA SER A 158 7.17 -2.94 3.04
C SER A 158 8.21 -4.05 3.27
N SER A 159 9.29 -3.75 3.99
CA SER A 159 10.38 -4.69 4.29
C SER A 159 10.24 -5.39 5.65
N TRP A 160 9.24 -5.03 6.47
CA TRP A 160 9.18 -5.51 7.85
C TRP A 160 8.94 -7.01 7.99
N GLY A 161 8.06 -7.60 7.16
CA GLY A 161 7.74 -9.05 7.22
C GLY A 161 7.22 -9.52 8.59
N ASP A 162 6.66 -8.63 9.41
CA ASP A 162 6.20 -8.87 10.78
C ASP A 162 4.77 -8.35 10.96
N GLU A 163 3.80 -9.13 10.48
CA GLU A 163 2.37 -8.78 10.56
C GLU A 163 1.87 -8.74 12.02
N GLU A 164 2.32 -9.67 12.86
CA GLU A 164 1.97 -9.68 14.28
C GLU A 164 2.54 -8.45 15.01
N GLY A 165 3.77 -8.07 14.66
CA GLY A 165 4.41 -6.86 15.19
C GLY A 165 3.68 -5.61 14.75
N LEU A 166 3.27 -5.52 13.50
CA LEU A 166 2.47 -4.42 12.99
C LEU A 166 1.11 -4.34 13.72
N ALA A 167 0.38 -5.44 13.86
CA ALA A 167 -0.89 -5.48 14.56
C ALA A 167 -0.75 -5.03 16.02
N SER A 168 0.29 -5.49 16.73
CA SER A 168 0.61 -5.06 18.10
C SER A 168 0.93 -3.56 18.18
N LEU A 169 1.66 -3.04 17.20
CA LEU A 169 2.00 -1.62 17.10
C LEU A 169 0.75 -0.78 16.90
N LEU A 170 -0.11 -1.15 15.96
CA LEU A 170 -1.37 -0.46 15.68
C LEU A 170 -2.31 -0.45 16.89
N ALA A 171 -2.40 -1.57 17.62
CA ALA A 171 -3.18 -1.66 18.86
C ALA A 171 -2.65 -0.79 20.01
N SER A 172 -1.40 -0.30 19.91
CA SER A 172 -0.77 0.55 20.92
C SER A 172 -0.92 2.05 20.64
N LEU A 173 -1.57 2.41 19.51
CA LEU A 173 -1.74 3.81 19.09
C LEU A 173 -2.84 4.50 19.90
N ALA A 174 -2.62 5.76 20.28
CA ALA A 174 -3.62 6.58 20.94
C ALA A 174 -4.75 6.97 19.98
N GLU A 175 -5.99 6.76 20.37
CA GLU A 175 -7.17 7.02 19.52
C GLU A 175 -7.68 8.46 19.61
N THR A 176 -7.56 9.09 20.78
CA THR A 176 -8.21 10.37 21.08
C THR A 176 -7.24 11.53 21.33
N ASN A 177 -5.92 11.26 21.43
CA ASN A 177 -4.95 12.33 21.66
C ASN A 177 -4.95 13.33 20.50
N PRO A 178 -5.25 14.64 20.74
CA PRO A 178 -5.36 15.62 19.65
C PRO A 178 -4.03 15.93 18.97
N LYS A 179 -2.90 15.53 19.58
CA LYS A 179 -1.53 15.73 19.05
C LYS A 179 -0.97 14.46 18.41
N ARG A 180 -1.79 13.40 18.29
CA ARG A 180 -1.36 12.16 17.63
C ARG A 180 -1.02 12.37 16.17
N LEU A 181 -0.01 11.66 15.70
CA LEU A 181 0.39 11.66 14.31
C LEU A 181 1.09 10.34 13.99
N TYR A 182 0.61 9.63 12.97
CA TYR A 182 1.11 8.33 12.55
C TYR A 182 1.47 8.38 11.08
N VAL A 183 2.73 8.16 10.77
CA VAL A 183 3.28 8.18 9.41
C VAL A 183 3.95 6.85 9.12
N PHE A 184 3.52 6.17 8.07
CA PHE A 184 4.19 5.01 7.51
C PHE A 184 4.69 5.37 6.13
N GLU A 185 5.94 5.08 5.82
CA GLU A 185 6.51 5.38 4.52
C GLU A 185 7.35 4.21 4.00
N SER A 186 7.23 3.93 2.70
CA SER A 186 8.01 2.89 2.04
C SER A 186 8.02 3.01 0.52
N THR A 187 9.01 2.40 -0.12
CA THR A 187 8.87 1.92 -1.51
C THR A 187 7.99 0.67 -1.54
N ALA A 188 7.41 0.36 -2.69
CA ALA A 188 6.64 -0.86 -2.85
C ALA A 188 7.56 -2.10 -2.89
N ARG A 189 7.06 -3.23 -2.39
CA ARG A 189 7.69 -4.56 -2.51
C ARG A 189 6.62 -5.63 -2.75
N GLY A 190 5.85 -5.48 -3.85
CA GLY A 190 4.75 -6.38 -4.18
C GLY A 190 3.52 -6.20 -3.29
N PHE A 191 2.64 -7.18 -3.36
CA PHE A 191 1.39 -7.22 -2.62
C PHE A 191 1.64 -7.80 -1.23
N ASN A 192 1.94 -6.94 -0.26
CA ASN A 192 2.25 -7.29 1.12
C ASN A 192 1.44 -6.41 2.09
N MET A 193 1.67 -6.54 3.39
CA MET A 193 0.98 -5.77 4.43
C MET A 193 1.02 -4.24 4.21
N PHE A 194 2.10 -3.69 3.62
CA PHE A 194 2.17 -2.27 3.30
C PHE A 194 1.23 -1.88 2.15
N HIS A 195 1.11 -2.75 1.14
CA HIS A 195 0.12 -2.58 0.07
C HIS A 195 -1.28 -2.49 0.66
N ASP A 196 -1.64 -3.41 1.56
CA ASP A 196 -2.98 -3.45 2.16
C ASP A 196 -3.25 -2.22 3.04
N MET A 197 -2.25 -1.76 3.79
CA MET A 197 -2.31 -0.48 4.52
C MET A 197 -2.55 0.69 3.57
N TYR A 198 -1.83 0.75 2.45
CA TYR A 198 -1.95 1.83 1.47
C TYR A 198 -3.34 1.85 0.82
N VAL A 199 -3.83 0.70 0.37
CA VAL A 199 -5.18 0.56 -0.21
C VAL A 199 -6.27 0.89 0.81
N THR A 200 -6.09 0.45 2.06
CA THR A 200 -7.00 0.81 3.16
C THR A 200 -7.02 2.31 3.38
N ALA A 201 -5.85 2.95 3.45
CA ALA A 201 -5.76 4.40 3.66
C ALA A 201 -6.39 5.22 2.51
N LYS A 202 -6.35 4.73 1.27
CA LYS A 202 -7.04 5.35 0.12
C LYS A 202 -8.56 5.36 0.28
N ARG A 203 -9.12 4.36 0.93
CA ARG A 203 -10.58 4.16 1.07
C ARG A 203 -11.12 4.71 2.39
N ALA A 204 -10.28 4.79 3.41
CA ALA A 204 -10.68 5.18 4.76
C ALA A 204 -10.96 6.69 4.85
N ARG A 205 -11.92 7.07 5.69
CA ARG A 205 -12.25 8.48 5.96
C ARG A 205 -11.28 9.15 6.94
N THR A 206 -10.64 8.36 7.81
CA THR A 206 -9.78 8.82 8.91
C THR A 206 -8.29 8.70 8.63
N GLN A 207 -7.93 8.14 7.47
CA GLN A 207 -6.56 7.93 7.03
C GLN A 207 -6.29 8.69 5.73
N HIS A 208 -5.03 8.86 5.37
CA HIS A 208 -4.64 9.54 4.15
C HIS A 208 -3.48 8.80 3.46
N ALA A 209 -3.71 8.38 2.23
CA ALA A 209 -2.69 7.78 1.38
C ALA A 209 -2.03 8.88 0.54
N ILE A 210 -0.70 8.88 0.49
CA ILE A 210 0.11 9.84 -0.27
C ILE A 210 0.98 9.06 -1.24
N PHE A 211 0.92 9.40 -2.53
CA PHE A 211 1.80 8.83 -3.54
C PHE A 211 2.86 9.85 -3.98
N CYS A 212 4.13 9.42 -3.94
CA CYS A 212 5.28 10.21 -4.39
C CYS A 212 5.97 9.50 -5.56
N GLY A 213 5.57 9.83 -6.79
CA GLY A 213 6.24 9.35 -8.00
C GLY A 213 7.60 10.02 -8.19
N TRP A 214 8.49 9.37 -8.93
CA TRP A 214 9.86 9.82 -9.19
C TRP A 214 9.92 11.25 -9.79
N TRP A 215 8.94 11.61 -10.57
CA TRP A 215 8.82 12.86 -11.30
C TRP A 215 8.56 14.09 -10.41
N ARG A 216 8.31 13.90 -9.13
CA ARG A 216 8.25 15.02 -8.16
C ARG A 216 9.62 15.51 -7.72
N ASN A 217 10.69 14.77 -8.02
CA ASN A 217 12.03 15.22 -7.74
C ASN A 217 12.61 15.95 -8.95
N GLU A 218 12.80 17.24 -8.84
CA GLU A 218 13.35 18.11 -9.89
C GLU A 218 14.80 17.74 -10.27
N LEU A 219 15.54 17.09 -9.38
CA LEU A 219 16.89 16.60 -9.65
C LEU A 219 16.91 15.40 -10.60
N TYR A 220 15.77 14.72 -10.79
CA TYR A 220 15.64 13.61 -11.72
C TYR A 220 15.38 14.14 -13.15
N SER A 221 16.37 14.87 -13.65
CA SER A 221 16.35 15.48 -14.98
C SER A 221 17.75 15.59 -15.55
N ILE A 222 17.89 15.49 -16.87
CA ILE A 222 19.14 15.71 -17.59
C ILE A 222 19.01 17.03 -18.34
N PRO A 223 19.89 18.02 -18.09
CA PRO A 223 19.87 19.30 -18.80
C PRO A 223 19.99 19.12 -20.31
N ALA A 224 19.30 19.94 -21.10
CA ALA A 224 19.23 19.79 -22.54
C ALA A 224 20.56 20.08 -23.28
N ASP A 225 21.46 20.79 -22.66
CA ASP A 225 22.82 21.07 -23.11
C ASP A 225 23.80 19.94 -22.79
N ASN A 226 23.41 18.99 -21.95
CA ASN A 226 24.22 17.81 -21.65
C ASN A 226 24.24 16.85 -22.86
N GLN A 227 25.41 16.32 -23.19
CA GLN A 227 25.56 15.35 -24.30
C GLN A 227 24.69 14.10 -24.12
N ILE A 228 24.52 13.64 -22.90
CA ILE A 228 23.70 12.48 -22.54
C ILE A 228 22.22 12.70 -22.88
N TYR A 229 21.72 13.93 -22.78
CA TYR A 229 20.33 14.23 -23.10
C TYR A 229 19.92 13.80 -24.52
N LYS A 230 20.76 14.09 -25.51
CA LYS A 230 20.49 13.76 -26.93
C LYS A 230 20.53 12.25 -27.21
N VAL A 231 21.21 11.48 -26.35
CA VAL A 231 21.26 10.01 -26.46
C VAL A 231 19.93 9.38 -26.03
N TYR A 232 19.30 9.92 -24.98
CA TYR A 232 18.11 9.33 -24.36
C TYR A 232 16.81 10.04 -24.72
N TRP A 233 16.87 11.19 -25.38
CA TRP A 233 15.68 11.90 -25.86
C TRP A 233 15.71 12.12 -27.37
N ASP A 234 14.84 11.39 -28.05
CA ASP A 234 14.66 11.45 -29.52
C ASP A 234 13.49 12.33 -29.97
N GLY A 235 12.87 13.07 -29.04
CA GLY A 235 11.73 13.95 -29.31
C GLY A 235 10.38 13.27 -29.31
N LYS A 236 10.30 11.96 -29.06
CA LYS A 236 9.04 11.17 -29.09
C LYS A 236 8.91 10.29 -27.85
N LEU A 237 7.67 10.15 -27.38
CA LEU A 237 7.30 9.19 -26.34
C LEU A 237 6.96 7.84 -27.00
N THR A 238 7.34 6.74 -26.37
CA THR A 238 6.85 5.39 -26.71
C THR A 238 5.34 5.26 -26.42
N GLY A 239 4.72 4.16 -26.82
CA GLY A 239 3.31 3.90 -26.52
C GLY A 239 3.04 3.87 -25.01
N GLU A 240 3.85 3.15 -24.27
CA GLU A 240 3.76 3.03 -22.82
C GLU A 240 4.06 4.35 -22.09
N GLU A 241 5.10 5.08 -22.49
CA GLU A 241 5.39 6.39 -21.94
C GLU A 241 4.25 7.40 -22.13
N LYS A 242 3.55 7.36 -23.27
CA LYS A 242 2.34 8.17 -23.51
C LYS A 242 1.21 7.78 -22.56
N GLU A 243 1.07 6.50 -22.26
CA GLU A 243 0.02 6.01 -21.37
C GLU A 243 0.25 6.53 -19.95
N TRP A 244 1.39 6.22 -19.34
CA TRP A 244 1.62 6.64 -17.96
C TRP A 244 1.87 8.16 -17.80
N THR A 245 2.39 8.89 -18.80
CA THR A 245 2.46 10.36 -18.73
C THR A 245 1.08 10.99 -18.75
N ARG A 246 0.16 10.46 -19.56
CA ARG A 246 -1.25 10.86 -19.56
C ARG A 246 -1.91 10.59 -18.20
N ASP A 247 -1.65 9.43 -17.61
CA ASP A 247 -2.21 9.05 -16.31
C ASP A 247 -1.65 9.94 -15.18
N ILE A 248 -0.36 10.26 -15.20
CA ILE A 248 0.24 11.25 -14.27
C ILE A 248 -0.44 12.61 -14.42
N LYS A 249 -0.65 13.07 -15.65
CA LYS A 249 -1.35 14.35 -15.90
C LYS A 249 -2.77 14.33 -15.37
N LYS A 250 -3.50 13.22 -15.59
CA LYS A 250 -4.89 13.05 -15.15
C LYS A 250 -5.00 12.97 -13.62
N LEU A 251 -4.14 12.19 -12.97
CA LEU A 251 -4.24 11.89 -11.53
C LEU A 251 -3.61 12.99 -10.65
N TYR A 252 -2.52 13.59 -11.11
CA TYR A 252 -1.70 14.48 -10.28
C TYR A 252 -1.55 15.90 -10.86
N ASN A 253 -2.12 16.14 -12.05
CA ASN A 253 -2.02 17.42 -12.78
C ASN A 253 -0.57 17.88 -13.04
N ILE A 254 0.34 16.93 -13.32
CA ILE A 254 1.76 17.18 -13.59
C ILE A 254 2.09 16.77 -15.01
N ASP A 255 2.82 17.62 -15.72
CA ASP A 255 3.37 17.35 -17.05
C ASP A 255 4.83 16.91 -16.90
N ILE A 256 5.16 15.73 -17.43
CA ILE A 256 6.54 15.24 -17.48
C ILE A 256 7.24 15.90 -18.67
N ASN A 257 8.33 16.59 -18.41
CA ASN A 257 9.11 17.26 -19.43
C ASN A 257 10.18 16.36 -20.06
N SER A 258 10.74 16.79 -21.19
CA SER A 258 11.73 16.04 -21.95
C SER A 258 13.02 15.74 -21.17
N ARG A 259 13.44 16.62 -20.24
CA ARG A 259 14.63 16.42 -19.40
C ARG A 259 14.43 15.29 -18.39
N GLN A 260 13.22 15.20 -17.81
CA GLN A 260 12.83 14.12 -16.93
C GLN A 260 12.71 12.81 -17.69
N MET A 261 12.18 12.83 -18.92
CA MET A 261 12.12 11.63 -19.78
C MET A 261 13.49 11.12 -20.15
N ALA A 262 14.43 12.02 -20.50
CA ALA A 262 15.80 11.65 -20.77
C ALA A 262 16.46 10.99 -19.55
N TRP A 263 16.24 11.54 -18.35
CA TRP A 263 16.75 10.96 -17.10
C TRP A 263 16.15 9.57 -16.85
N TRP A 264 14.84 9.40 -17.00
CA TRP A 264 14.16 8.13 -16.76
C TRP A 264 14.66 7.03 -17.70
N ARG A 265 14.80 7.32 -18.99
CA ARG A 265 15.35 6.39 -19.99
C ARG A 265 16.83 6.05 -19.71
N TRP A 266 17.64 7.04 -19.39
CA TRP A 266 19.02 6.80 -18.97
C TRP A 266 19.09 5.89 -17.75
N LYS A 267 18.27 6.18 -16.75
CA LYS A 267 18.24 5.41 -15.50
C LYS A 267 17.80 3.97 -15.73
N MET A 268 16.86 3.75 -16.63
CA MET A 268 16.39 2.44 -17.07
C MET A 268 17.50 1.68 -17.81
N MET A 269 18.13 2.30 -18.81
CA MET A 269 19.04 1.61 -19.74
C MET A 269 20.43 1.38 -19.14
N GLU A 270 20.96 2.31 -18.39
CA GLU A 270 22.32 2.24 -17.85
C GLU A 270 22.37 2.00 -16.33
N GLY A 271 21.40 2.51 -15.59
CA GLY A 271 21.41 2.48 -14.13
C GLY A 271 20.93 1.16 -13.57
N ILE A 272 19.69 0.77 -13.86
CA ILE A 272 19.03 -0.38 -13.23
C ILE A 272 19.02 -1.59 -14.14
N LYS A 273 18.79 -1.43 -15.44
CA LYS A 273 18.75 -2.47 -16.48
C LYS A 273 17.68 -3.55 -16.28
N ASP A 274 16.84 -3.41 -15.29
CA ASP A 274 15.72 -4.29 -14.97
C ASP A 274 14.45 -3.43 -14.91
N GLU A 275 13.52 -3.70 -15.81
CA GLU A 275 12.30 -2.93 -15.97
C GLU A 275 11.41 -3.03 -14.73
N SER A 276 11.27 -4.23 -14.16
CA SER A 276 10.46 -4.44 -12.95
C SER A 276 11.02 -3.66 -11.77
N LEU A 277 12.35 -3.71 -11.59
CA LEU A 277 13.02 -2.97 -10.54
C LEU A 277 12.94 -1.46 -10.78
N MET A 278 13.00 -1.01 -12.04
CA MET A 278 12.84 0.41 -12.38
C MET A 278 11.46 0.93 -11.99
N TYR A 279 10.40 0.20 -12.29
CA TYR A 279 9.04 0.57 -11.90
C TYR A 279 8.81 0.49 -10.38
N GLN A 280 9.42 -0.47 -9.71
CA GLN A 280 9.39 -0.55 -8.24
C GLN A 280 10.07 0.65 -7.58
N GLU A 281 11.30 0.98 -8.02
CA GLU A 281 12.12 2.01 -7.39
C GLU A 281 11.74 3.43 -7.84
N PHE A 282 11.26 3.59 -9.08
CA PHE A 282 10.88 4.86 -9.68
C PHE A 282 9.50 4.79 -10.36
N PRO A 283 8.44 4.48 -9.62
CA PRO A 283 7.11 4.25 -10.18
C PRO A 283 6.53 5.53 -10.79
N PRO A 284 5.97 5.45 -12.02
CA PRO A 284 5.22 6.55 -12.60
C PRO A 284 3.87 6.76 -11.92
N THR A 285 3.16 5.68 -11.57
CA THR A 285 1.92 5.70 -10.80
C THR A 285 1.92 4.63 -9.72
N GLU A 286 0.94 4.66 -8.81
CA GLU A 286 0.77 3.68 -7.74
C GLU A 286 0.63 2.25 -8.28
N ASP A 287 -0.12 2.09 -9.36
CA ASP A 287 -0.39 0.80 -9.97
C ASP A 287 0.94 0.14 -10.45
N TYR A 288 1.83 0.91 -11.08
CA TYR A 288 3.14 0.42 -11.49
C TYR A 288 4.03 0.01 -10.30
N ALA A 289 3.93 0.73 -9.17
CA ALA A 289 4.76 0.45 -8.01
C ALA A 289 4.54 -0.95 -7.43
N PHE A 290 3.29 -1.41 -7.34
CA PHE A 290 2.96 -2.67 -6.69
C PHE A 290 2.96 -3.87 -7.63
N ILE A 291 2.53 -3.71 -8.87
CA ILE A 291 2.36 -4.82 -9.83
C ILE A 291 3.70 -5.44 -10.22
N LEU A 292 4.75 -4.62 -10.32
CA LEU A 292 6.02 -5.00 -10.92
C LEU A 292 7.08 -5.44 -9.90
N SER A 293 6.76 -5.49 -8.61
CA SER A 293 7.73 -5.83 -7.57
C SER A 293 7.73 -7.32 -7.23
N GLY A 294 8.87 -7.98 -7.40
CA GLY A 294 9.13 -9.37 -7.00
C GLY A 294 9.73 -10.24 -8.11
N SER A 295 10.35 -11.37 -7.75
CA SER A 295 10.72 -12.42 -8.71
C SER A 295 9.46 -13.15 -9.16
N SER A 296 8.84 -12.69 -10.22
CA SER A 296 7.59 -13.25 -10.72
C SER A 296 7.83 -14.47 -11.59
N PHE A 297 7.12 -15.57 -11.34
CA PHE A 297 7.09 -16.73 -12.23
C PHE A 297 6.47 -16.35 -13.61
N PHE A 298 5.50 -15.44 -13.60
CA PHE A 298 4.89 -14.93 -14.82
C PHE A 298 5.60 -13.66 -15.30
N SER A 299 5.65 -13.46 -16.61
CA SER A 299 6.18 -12.23 -17.21
C SER A 299 5.40 -11.01 -16.70
N THR A 300 6.08 -10.12 -16.00
CA THR A 300 5.49 -8.95 -15.36
C THR A 300 4.82 -8.01 -16.37
N SER A 301 5.43 -7.80 -17.55
CA SER A 301 4.84 -6.96 -18.61
C SER A 301 3.52 -7.57 -19.11
N ARG A 302 3.48 -8.88 -19.35
CA ARG A 302 2.25 -9.57 -19.78
C ARG A 302 1.16 -9.51 -18.71
N CYS A 303 1.51 -9.68 -17.44
CA CYS A 303 0.56 -9.54 -16.34
C CYS A 303 0.02 -8.11 -16.23
N THR A 304 0.88 -7.11 -16.42
CA THR A 304 0.47 -5.69 -16.42
C THR A 304 -0.49 -5.39 -17.58
N ASP A 305 -0.20 -5.88 -18.78
CA ASP A 305 -1.06 -5.69 -19.94
C ASP A 305 -2.41 -6.38 -19.74
N ALA A 306 -2.40 -7.61 -19.24
CA ALA A 306 -3.62 -8.35 -18.89
C ALA A 306 -4.45 -7.62 -17.82
N TYR A 307 -3.79 -7.09 -16.77
CA TYR A 307 -4.46 -6.31 -15.74
C TYR A 307 -5.09 -5.02 -16.29
N LYS A 308 -4.37 -4.28 -17.14
CA LYS A 308 -4.90 -3.07 -17.80
C LYS A 308 -6.14 -3.37 -18.65
N ILE A 309 -6.16 -4.52 -19.32
CA ILE A 309 -7.32 -4.98 -20.10
C ILE A 309 -8.46 -5.36 -19.16
N ALA A 310 -8.19 -6.19 -18.16
CA ALA A 310 -9.20 -6.63 -17.19
C ALA A 310 -9.86 -5.47 -16.42
N LYS A 311 -9.07 -4.46 -16.06
CA LYS A 311 -9.57 -3.24 -15.36
C LYS A 311 -10.55 -2.40 -16.20
N LYS A 312 -10.59 -2.57 -17.52
CA LYS A 312 -11.51 -1.87 -18.43
C LYS A 312 -12.82 -2.62 -18.66
N ILE A 313 -12.91 -3.85 -18.18
CA ILE A 313 -14.12 -4.68 -18.32
C ILE A 313 -15.04 -4.34 -17.14
N ASP A 314 -16.21 -3.81 -17.46
CA ASP A 314 -17.23 -3.55 -16.46
C ASP A 314 -17.79 -4.87 -15.91
N ALA A 315 -18.11 -4.88 -14.62
CA ALA A 315 -18.73 -6.02 -13.94
C ALA A 315 -20.04 -5.59 -13.27
N ASP A 316 -20.99 -6.49 -13.22
CA ASP A 316 -22.13 -6.38 -12.32
C ASP A 316 -21.73 -6.90 -10.92
N TYR A 317 -22.15 -6.19 -9.90
CA TYR A 317 -21.74 -6.43 -8.52
C TYR A 317 -22.92 -6.91 -7.69
N TYR A 318 -22.71 -8.05 -6.98
CA TYR A 318 -23.74 -8.65 -6.13
C TYR A 318 -23.17 -9.02 -4.76
N ARG A 319 -24.05 -9.18 -3.80
CA ARG A 319 -23.73 -9.67 -2.46
C ARG A 319 -24.75 -10.75 -2.07
N TYR A 320 -24.24 -11.86 -1.55
CA TYR A 320 -25.10 -12.88 -0.94
C TYR A 320 -25.56 -12.45 0.44
N SER A 321 -26.87 -12.58 0.67
CA SER A 321 -27.51 -12.53 1.99
C SER A 321 -27.82 -13.96 2.43
N MET A 322 -27.25 -14.38 3.53
CA MET A 322 -27.37 -15.75 4.05
C MET A 322 -28.45 -15.85 5.09
N GLY A 323 -29.43 -16.71 4.85
CA GLY A 323 -30.42 -17.08 5.83
C GLY A 323 -30.01 -18.29 6.68
N VAL A 324 -31.04 -18.89 7.34
CA VAL A 324 -30.83 -20.08 8.16
C VAL A 324 -30.75 -21.35 7.31
N ASN A 325 -31.36 -21.35 6.12
CA ASN A 325 -31.43 -22.46 5.18
C ASN A 325 -31.02 -22.05 3.78
N PHE A 326 -30.78 -23.03 2.90
CA PHE A 326 -30.50 -22.82 1.48
C PHE A 326 -31.58 -21.95 0.80
N HIS A 327 -32.85 -22.17 1.07
CA HIS A 327 -33.97 -21.42 0.46
C HIS A 327 -34.06 -19.97 0.91
N ASP A 328 -33.41 -19.60 2.00
CA ASP A 328 -33.35 -18.24 2.52
C ASP A 328 -32.07 -17.49 2.07
N THR A 329 -31.39 -18.02 1.07
CA THR A 329 -30.16 -17.45 0.53
C THR A 329 -30.48 -16.64 -0.73
N ASP A 330 -30.27 -15.33 -0.68
CA ASP A 330 -30.54 -14.40 -1.76
C ASP A 330 -29.25 -13.78 -2.32
N CYS A 331 -29.24 -13.53 -3.64
CA CYS A 331 -28.18 -12.81 -4.33
C CYS A 331 -28.71 -11.43 -4.74
N LEU A 332 -28.26 -10.37 -4.08
CA LEU A 332 -28.77 -9.01 -4.24
C LEU A 332 -27.76 -8.11 -4.95
N LYS A 333 -28.24 -7.20 -5.82
CA LYS A 333 -27.37 -6.17 -6.42
C LYS A 333 -26.69 -5.36 -5.33
N SER A 334 -25.41 -5.04 -5.57
CA SER A 334 -24.54 -4.37 -4.61
C SER A 334 -23.65 -3.34 -5.30
N THR A 335 -22.85 -2.65 -4.51
CA THR A 335 -21.78 -1.78 -5.01
C THR A 335 -20.45 -2.55 -5.03
N GLU A 336 -19.52 -2.15 -5.86
CA GLU A 336 -18.18 -2.75 -5.92
C GLU A 336 -17.53 -2.94 -4.54
N ARG A 337 -17.70 -1.96 -3.66
CA ARG A 337 -17.13 -1.98 -2.30
C ARG A 337 -17.69 -3.08 -1.38
N LEU A 338 -18.96 -3.44 -1.55
CA LEU A 338 -19.67 -4.37 -0.68
C LEU A 338 -19.93 -5.73 -1.34
N ALA A 339 -19.58 -5.86 -2.61
CA ALA A 339 -19.82 -7.06 -3.38
C ALA A 339 -18.95 -8.22 -2.91
N THR A 340 -19.57 -9.39 -2.85
CA THR A 340 -18.88 -10.68 -2.69
C THR A 340 -18.89 -11.47 -3.99
N LEU A 341 -19.73 -11.10 -4.97
CA LEU A 341 -19.83 -11.71 -6.29
C LEU A 341 -19.66 -10.62 -7.35
N LYS A 342 -18.82 -10.89 -8.34
CA LYS A 342 -18.65 -10.09 -9.56
C LYS A 342 -19.03 -10.93 -10.76
N VAL A 343 -19.80 -10.37 -11.67
CA VAL A 343 -20.26 -11.02 -12.90
C VAL A 343 -19.82 -10.14 -14.06
N TRP A 344 -18.94 -10.65 -14.91
CA TRP A 344 -18.49 -9.98 -16.14
C TRP A 344 -19.32 -10.38 -17.35
N GLU A 345 -19.90 -11.59 -17.33
CA GLU A 345 -20.80 -12.07 -18.34
C GLU A 345 -21.96 -12.86 -17.70
N GLU A 346 -23.17 -12.47 -18.02
CA GLU A 346 -24.38 -13.18 -17.59
C GLU A 346 -24.44 -14.61 -18.17
N PRO A 347 -25.04 -15.58 -17.43
CA PRO A 347 -25.13 -16.96 -17.89
C PRO A 347 -25.83 -17.11 -19.25
N VAL A 348 -25.26 -17.92 -20.14
CA VAL A 348 -25.82 -18.27 -21.45
C VAL A 348 -26.16 -19.76 -21.47
N ASP A 349 -27.41 -20.12 -21.69
CA ASP A 349 -27.91 -21.52 -21.62
C ASP A 349 -27.21 -22.49 -22.56
N THR A 350 -26.66 -22.02 -23.69
CA THR A 350 -25.95 -22.84 -24.68
C THR A 350 -24.46 -22.96 -24.44
N ALA A 351 -23.92 -22.23 -23.47
CA ALA A 351 -22.51 -22.24 -23.16
C ALA A 351 -22.14 -23.38 -22.21
N TYR A 352 -20.86 -23.77 -22.21
CA TYR A 352 -20.30 -24.71 -21.26
C TYR A 352 -19.37 -23.99 -20.29
N TYR A 353 -19.47 -24.33 -18.99
CA TYR A 353 -18.73 -23.65 -17.93
C TYR A 353 -17.93 -24.63 -17.09
N VAL A 354 -16.83 -24.13 -16.53
CA VAL A 354 -16.08 -24.79 -15.45
C VAL A 354 -16.10 -23.88 -14.23
N ILE A 355 -16.47 -24.44 -13.09
CA ILE A 355 -16.51 -23.77 -11.80
C ILE A 355 -15.38 -24.35 -10.94
N GLY A 356 -14.38 -23.53 -10.62
CA GLY A 356 -13.36 -23.84 -9.63
C GLY A 356 -13.78 -23.31 -8.26
N ALA A 357 -13.76 -24.13 -7.22
CA ALA A 357 -14.12 -23.73 -5.86
C ALA A 357 -13.07 -24.15 -4.85
N ASP A 358 -12.60 -23.16 -4.08
CA ASP A 358 -11.60 -23.32 -3.01
C ASP A 358 -12.21 -22.94 -1.66
N PRO A 359 -12.54 -23.93 -0.80
CA PRO A 359 -13.10 -23.70 0.52
C PRO A 359 -12.04 -23.30 1.54
N ALA A 360 -12.41 -22.38 2.44
CA ALA A 360 -11.55 -21.96 3.55
C ALA A 360 -12.14 -22.34 4.93
N TYR A 361 -11.36 -22.16 5.99
CA TYR A 361 -11.85 -22.29 7.38
C TYR A 361 -12.34 -20.97 7.98
N GLY A 362 -12.27 -19.89 7.23
CA GLY A 362 -12.42 -18.53 7.72
C GLY A 362 -13.80 -18.20 8.27
N SER A 363 -13.83 -17.38 9.31
CA SER A 363 -14.99 -16.67 9.82
C SER A 363 -14.59 -15.29 10.37
N SER A 364 -13.48 -14.72 9.92
CA SER A 364 -13.01 -13.41 10.33
C SER A 364 -12.36 -12.65 9.16
N ASP A 365 -12.28 -11.35 9.26
CA ASP A 365 -11.67 -10.46 8.24
C ASP A 365 -10.21 -10.81 7.90
N TRP A 366 -9.52 -11.57 8.74
CA TRP A 366 -8.12 -11.98 8.63
C TRP A 366 -7.94 -13.45 8.22
N ALA A 367 -9.04 -14.16 8.01
CA ALA A 367 -9.02 -15.56 7.61
C ALA A 367 -8.91 -15.71 6.10
N ASP A 368 -8.45 -16.89 5.66
CA ASP A 368 -8.47 -17.24 4.25
C ASP A 368 -9.87 -17.12 3.66
N ARG A 369 -9.97 -16.71 2.42
CA ARG A 369 -11.23 -16.49 1.74
C ARG A 369 -11.72 -17.75 1.06
N PHE A 370 -13.00 -18.02 1.18
CA PHE A 370 -13.72 -18.89 0.27
C PHE A 370 -13.72 -18.26 -1.11
N CYS A 371 -13.35 -19.01 -2.14
CA CYS A 371 -13.24 -18.51 -3.49
C CYS A 371 -13.95 -19.40 -4.51
N ILE A 372 -14.69 -18.80 -5.44
CA ILE A 372 -15.25 -19.49 -6.62
C ILE A 372 -14.87 -18.68 -7.85
N GLN A 373 -14.38 -19.39 -8.88
CA GLN A 373 -14.09 -18.84 -10.20
C GLN A 373 -14.92 -19.57 -11.24
N VAL A 374 -15.62 -18.85 -12.09
CA VAL A 374 -16.39 -19.44 -13.19
C VAL A 374 -15.76 -19.04 -14.52
N PHE A 375 -15.48 -20.04 -15.34
CA PHE A 375 -14.92 -19.87 -16.68
C PHE A 375 -15.91 -20.38 -17.71
N ARG A 376 -16.16 -19.58 -18.73
CA ARG A 376 -16.82 -20.02 -19.97
C ARG A 376 -15.79 -20.68 -20.87
N CYS A 377 -16.10 -21.88 -21.37
CA CYS A 377 -15.22 -22.64 -22.24
C CYS A 377 -15.57 -22.44 -23.71
N TYR A 378 -14.52 -22.23 -24.51
CA TYR A 378 -14.58 -22.16 -25.98
C TYR A 378 -13.71 -23.27 -26.58
N ALA A 379 -13.76 -23.45 -27.89
CA ALA A 379 -12.98 -24.48 -28.56
C ALA A 379 -11.46 -24.28 -28.47
N ASP A 380 -11.02 -23.02 -28.31
CA ASP A 380 -9.62 -22.59 -28.32
C ASP A 380 -9.16 -21.94 -26.99
N GLY A 381 -10.01 -21.94 -25.96
CA GLY A 381 -9.65 -21.35 -24.68
C GLY A 381 -10.81 -21.23 -23.70
N MET A 382 -10.60 -20.45 -22.66
CA MET A 382 -11.63 -20.12 -21.68
C MET A 382 -11.46 -18.68 -21.18
N GLU A 383 -12.59 -18.07 -20.81
CA GLU A 383 -12.64 -16.72 -20.25
C GLU A 383 -13.32 -16.74 -18.89
N GLN A 384 -12.78 -15.99 -17.95
CA GLN A 384 -13.39 -15.82 -16.64
C GLN A 384 -14.63 -14.93 -16.75
N VAL A 385 -15.77 -15.43 -16.30
CA VAL A 385 -17.07 -14.74 -16.41
C VAL A 385 -17.66 -14.35 -15.07
N CYS A 386 -17.21 -15.00 -13.97
CA CYS A 386 -17.71 -14.69 -12.65
C CYS A 386 -16.65 -15.00 -11.56
N GLU A 387 -16.63 -14.21 -10.51
CA GLU A 387 -15.80 -14.40 -9.32
C GLU A 387 -16.64 -14.21 -8.06
N PHE A 388 -16.51 -15.14 -7.12
CA PHE A 388 -16.99 -14.98 -5.76
C PHE A 388 -15.85 -15.10 -4.78
N ALA A 389 -15.75 -14.19 -3.81
CA ALA A 389 -14.73 -14.24 -2.77
C ALA A 389 -15.20 -13.57 -1.48
N THR A 390 -15.12 -14.29 -0.33
CA THR A 390 -15.40 -13.75 1.00
C THR A 390 -14.75 -14.58 2.09
N SER A 391 -14.42 -13.96 3.23
CA SER A 391 -14.03 -14.65 4.47
C SER A 391 -15.18 -14.77 5.47
N GLU A 392 -16.32 -14.10 5.23
CA GLU A 392 -17.45 -13.97 6.16
C GLU A 392 -18.50 -15.06 5.94
N MET A 393 -18.14 -16.33 5.96
CA MET A 393 -19.11 -17.42 5.87
C MET A 393 -18.54 -18.73 6.45
N ASN A 394 -19.42 -19.73 6.55
CA ASN A 394 -19.03 -21.10 6.92
C ASN A 394 -19.12 -22.05 5.71
N THR A 395 -18.63 -23.27 5.87
CA THR A 395 -18.57 -24.28 4.81
C THR A 395 -19.94 -24.71 4.26
N TYR A 396 -21.00 -24.68 5.07
CA TYR A 396 -22.37 -24.98 4.62
C TYR A 396 -22.90 -23.86 3.72
N GLN A 397 -22.74 -22.62 4.14
CA GLN A 397 -23.12 -21.46 3.34
C GLN A 397 -22.35 -21.40 2.03
N PHE A 398 -21.07 -21.76 2.03
CA PHE A 398 -20.28 -21.86 0.81
C PHE A 398 -20.82 -22.92 -0.16
N ALA A 399 -21.24 -24.08 0.35
CA ALA A 399 -21.92 -25.08 -0.48
C ALA A 399 -23.22 -24.54 -1.11
N TRP A 400 -23.96 -23.69 -0.38
CA TRP A 400 -25.18 -23.07 -0.90
C TRP A 400 -24.88 -22.06 -2.01
N VAL A 401 -23.82 -21.27 -1.87
CA VAL A 401 -23.34 -20.36 -2.95
C VAL A 401 -22.91 -21.15 -4.18
N ILE A 402 -22.16 -22.24 -3.99
CA ILE A 402 -21.78 -23.12 -5.11
C ILE A 402 -23.02 -23.63 -5.85
N ALA A 403 -24.04 -24.09 -5.11
CA ALA A 403 -25.28 -24.60 -5.70
C ALA A 403 -26.05 -23.50 -6.46
N HIS A 404 -26.11 -22.28 -5.93
CA HIS A 404 -26.70 -21.11 -6.61
C HIS A 404 -25.97 -20.76 -7.89
N ILE A 405 -24.65 -20.65 -7.85
CA ILE A 405 -23.83 -20.31 -9.03
C ILE A 405 -23.92 -21.42 -10.08
N ALA A 406 -23.85 -22.68 -9.67
CA ALA A 406 -23.99 -23.82 -10.61
C ALA A 406 -25.41 -23.91 -11.21
N GLY A 407 -26.42 -23.49 -10.47
CA GLY A 407 -27.80 -23.39 -10.96
C GLY A 407 -28.00 -22.25 -11.96
N ALA A 408 -27.30 -21.13 -11.78
CA ALA A 408 -27.30 -20.00 -12.71
C ALA A 408 -26.50 -20.33 -13.99
N TYR A 409 -25.28 -20.79 -13.83
CA TYR A 409 -24.42 -21.23 -14.94
C TYR A 409 -24.67 -22.68 -15.29
N LYS A 410 -25.79 -22.94 -15.99
CA LYS A 410 -26.17 -24.27 -16.44
C LYS A 410 -25.11 -24.89 -17.33
N ASN A 411 -25.08 -26.22 -17.47
CA ASN A 411 -24.04 -26.97 -18.21
C ASN A 411 -22.63 -26.73 -17.65
N SER A 412 -22.50 -26.65 -16.34
CA SER A 412 -21.19 -26.47 -15.67
C SER A 412 -20.64 -27.76 -15.07
N THR A 413 -19.33 -27.87 -15.04
CA THR A 413 -18.57 -28.86 -14.28
C THR A 413 -17.93 -28.18 -13.06
N LEU A 414 -18.21 -28.70 -11.85
CA LEU A 414 -17.61 -28.22 -10.62
C LEU A 414 -16.29 -28.95 -10.35
N ASN A 415 -15.21 -28.21 -10.19
CA ASN A 415 -13.93 -28.65 -9.66
C ASN A 415 -13.75 -28.04 -8.25
N LEU A 416 -13.92 -28.88 -7.22
CA LEU A 416 -13.86 -28.45 -5.82
C LEU A 416 -12.57 -28.97 -5.18
N GLU A 417 -11.81 -28.11 -4.51
CA GLU A 417 -10.72 -28.52 -3.65
C GLU A 417 -11.26 -29.26 -2.42
N VAL A 418 -10.79 -30.52 -2.24
CA VAL A 418 -11.34 -31.40 -1.18
C VAL A 418 -10.47 -31.45 0.07
N ASN A 419 -9.30 -30.82 0.06
CA ASN A 419 -8.43 -30.72 1.22
C ASN A 419 -9.09 -29.88 2.33
N GLY A 420 -8.77 -30.21 3.59
CA GLY A 420 -9.28 -29.42 4.72
C GLY A 420 -10.81 -29.32 4.77
N PRO A 421 -11.40 -28.12 4.60
CA PRO A 421 -12.84 -27.89 4.74
C PRO A 421 -13.67 -28.44 3.57
N GLY A 422 -13.06 -28.81 2.45
CA GLY A 422 -13.76 -29.26 1.24
C GLY A 422 -14.63 -30.50 1.44
N GLN A 423 -14.26 -31.38 2.35
CA GLN A 423 -15.08 -32.56 2.69
C GLN A 423 -16.43 -32.16 3.30
N ALA A 424 -16.48 -31.12 4.12
CA ALA A 424 -17.74 -30.62 4.69
C ALA A 424 -18.64 -30.00 3.59
N VAL A 425 -18.02 -29.28 2.64
CA VAL A 425 -18.72 -28.71 1.48
C VAL A 425 -19.33 -29.81 0.61
N ILE A 426 -18.59 -30.88 0.29
CA ILE A 426 -19.11 -32.04 -0.46
C ILE A 426 -20.30 -32.68 0.26
N ASN A 427 -20.22 -32.86 1.56
CA ASN A 427 -21.28 -33.48 2.32
C ASN A 427 -22.56 -32.65 2.27
N GLU A 428 -22.45 -31.32 2.36
CA GLU A 428 -23.60 -30.43 2.25
C GLU A 428 -24.19 -30.40 0.82
N LEU A 429 -23.35 -30.35 -0.22
CA LEU A 429 -23.82 -30.47 -1.60
C LEU A 429 -24.59 -31.79 -1.86
N ARG A 430 -24.12 -32.90 -1.29
CA ARG A 430 -24.85 -34.18 -1.34
C ARG A 430 -26.18 -34.11 -0.58
N ASN A 431 -26.22 -33.44 0.55
CA ASN A 431 -27.43 -33.21 1.32
C ASN A 431 -28.46 -32.42 0.52
N LEU A 432 -28.06 -31.27 -0.06
CA LEU A 432 -28.90 -30.47 -0.95
C LEU A 432 -29.47 -31.30 -2.12
N LYS A 433 -28.64 -32.11 -2.77
CA LYS A 433 -29.07 -33.00 -3.85
C LYS A 433 -30.13 -34.00 -3.42
N ARG A 434 -30.00 -34.57 -2.18
CA ARG A 434 -31.00 -35.49 -1.62
C ARG A 434 -32.29 -34.78 -1.31
N GLN A 435 -32.24 -33.57 -0.75
CA GLN A 435 -33.41 -32.76 -0.47
C GLN A 435 -34.19 -32.43 -1.75
N ALA A 436 -33.47 -31.98 -2.81
CA ALA A 436 -34.10 -31.72 -4.10
C ALA A 436 -34.73 -32.97 -4.72
N ALA A 437 -34.11 -34.15 -4.61
CA ALA A 437 -34.69 -35.40 -5.10
C ALA A 437 -35.92 -35.88 -4.33
N ASN A 438 -36.10 -35.45 -3.08
CA ASN A 438 -37.28 -35.77 -2.26
C ASN A 438 -38.45 -34.79 -2.44
N MET A 439 -38.24 -33.66 -3.15
CA MET A 439 -39.24 -32.65 -3.42
C MET A 439 -39.89 -32.79 -4.82
N GLY A 440 -39.33 -33.59 -5.70
CA GLY A 440 -39.83 -33.91 -7.06
C GLY A 440 -40.33 -35.33 -7.17
#